data_0517932106e1feec3b109fa55d4f25de
#
_entry.id   0517932106e1feec3b109fa55d4f25de
#
_cell.length_a   1.000
_cell.length_b   1.000
_cell.length_c   1.000
_cell.angle_alpha   90.00
_cell.angle_beta   90.00
_cell.angle_gamma   90.00
#
_symmetry.space_group_name_H-M   'P 1'
#
loop_
_entity.id
_entity.type
_entity.pdbx_description
1 polymer ?
#
loop_
_entity_poly.entity_id
_entity_poly.type
_entity_poly.pdbx_seq_one_letter_code
_entity_poly.pdbx_strand_id
1 'polypeptide(L)'
;MDRFSFRAAVHIAQAEFRQWLRSSRIIILFVMLVFVNVQVIGPLRQCKMLMGEMLSIPEAFVALGNSGVILLIIPILFLVLMADFPQRTGIDRFYQMRCTKRTWIFGQAVFAAAASCFVLLFLLVSSCVLMIGTGRWSLSFSDAVTHFTSVYPDRTGDYVVQLLPGNLYQQMTLEQALIHTFCLLLLYFMLISYVLLFSAVSNHRYVGILANGFAIILGAVTCEVRMKQMWILPMAHTIPWMHYDEYLDRMNFPMWGSYLYLGAISALLLVLCFARAGHYQVKE
;
A
#
# COMPACT_ATOMS: atom_id res chain seq x y z
N MET A 1 7.73 25.41 29.56
CA MET A 1 7.10 24.04 29.58
C MET A 1 6.32 23.85 28.29
N ASP A 2 6.89 23.14 27.36
CA ASP A 2 6.32 22.98 26.03
C ASP A 2 5.19 21.96 26.06
N ARG A 3 3.97 22.45 25.97
CA ARG A 3 2.78 21.57 25.93
C ARG A 3 2.63 20.97 24.53
N PHE A 4 2.26 19.69 24.47
CA PHE A 4 1.83 19.06 23.23
C PHE A 4 0.67 19.85 22.61
N SER A 5 0.77 20.19 21.32
CA SER A 5 -0.26 20.93 20.58
C SER A 5 -0.69 20.14 19.33
N PHE A 6 -1.92 19.64 19.35
CA PHE A 6 -2.52 18.96 18.20
C PHE A 6 -2.64 19.87 16.97
N ARG A 7 -3.04 21.14 17.19
CA ARG A 7 -3.15 22.13 16.11
C ARG A 7 -1.81 22.37 15.42
N ALA A 8 -0.73 22.50 16.20
CA ALA A 8 0.61 22.66 15.64
C ALA A 8 1.03 21.42 14.84
N ALA A 9 0.71 20.22 15.31
CA ALA A 9 1.03 18.98 14.59
C ALA A 9 0.31 18.90 13.23
N VAL A 10 -0.97 19.28 13.16
CA VAL A 10 -1.72 19.33 11.88
C VAL A 10 -1.11 20.37 10.93
N HIS A 11 -0.68 21.53 11.42
CA HIS A 11 0.00 22.51 10.56
C HIS A 11 1.34 22.00 10.03
N ILE A 12 2.11 21.28 10.84
CA ILE A 12 3.34 20.61 10.40
C ILE A 12 3.02 19.61 9.28
N ALA A 13 2.05 18.74 9.49
CA ALA A 13 1.63 17.75 8.49
C ALA A 13 1.19 18.40 7.16
N GLN A 14 0.43 19.52 7.24
CA GLN A 14 0.01 20.25 6.05
C GLN A 14 1.19 20.91 5.30
N ALA A 15 2.15 21.46 6.03
CA ALA A 15 3.33 22.08 5.42
C ALA A 15 4.19 21.02 4.71
N GLU A 16 4.45 19.90 5.38
CA GLU A 16 5.15 18.74 4.82
C GLU A 16 4.43 18.20 3.58
N PHE A 17 3.11 18.05 3.63
CA PHE A 17 2.32 17.53 2.50
C PHE A 17 2.40 18.46 1.27
N ARG A 18 2.29 19.78 1.48
CA ARG A 18 2.43 20.76 0.38
C ARG A 18 3.84 20.73 -0.23
N GLN A 19 4.86 20.60 0.61
CA GLN A 19 6.24 20.53 0.15
C GLN A 19 6.51 19.23 -0.60
N TRP A 20 6.01 18.11 -0.08
CA TRP A 20 6.12 16.79 -0.71
C TRP A 20 5.45 16.76 -2.09
N LEU A 21 4.26 17.34 -2.26
CA LEU A 21 3.58 17.47 -3.56
C LEU A 21 4.38 18.31 -4.58
N ARG A 22 5.23 19.24 -4.11
CA ARG A 22 6.09 20.06 -4.98
C ARG A 22 7.44 19.42 -5.27
N SER A 23 7.73 18.29 -4.67
CA SER A 23 9.01 17.60 -4.88
C SER A 23 9.05 16.98 -6.29
N SER A 24 10.25 16.89 -6.87
CA SER A 24 10.45 16.21 -8.16
C SER A 24 10.08 14.74 -8.14
N ARG A 25 10.05 14.12 -6.95
CA ARG A 25 9.68 12.70 -6.79
C ARG A 25 8.21 12.41 -7.10
N ILE A 26 7.35 13.42 -7.16
CA ILE A 26 5.95 13.24 -7.55
C ILE A 26 5.80 12.59 -8.94
N ILE A 27 6.85 12.66 -9.77
CA ILE A 27 6.92 11.95 -11.07
C ILE A 27 6.74 10.44 -10.91
N ILE A 28 7.05 9.88 -9.73
CA ILE A 28 6.87 8.46 -9.42
C ILE A 28 5.39 8.05 -9.52
N LEU A 29 4.46 8.97 -9.24
CA LEU A 29 3.02 8.70 -9.42
C LEU A 29 2.68 8.44 -10.90
N PHE A 30 3.34 9.13 -11.83
CA PHE A 30 3.18 8.86 -13.26
C PHE A 30 3.79 7.50 -13.64
N VAL A 31 4.92 7.15 -13.05
CA VAL A 31 5.52 5.81 -13.24
C VAL A 31 4.56 4.73 -12.73
N MET A 32 3.96 4.93 -11.54
CA MET A 32 2.93 4.03 -11.02
C MET A 32 1.74 3.92 -11.97
N LEU A 33 1.27 5.04 -12.54
CA LEU A 33 0.16 5.06 -13.49
C LEU A 33 0.47 4.24 -14.74
N VAL A 34 1.66 4.43 -15.35
CA VAL A 34 2.10 3.65 -16.51
C VAL A 34 2.20 2.18 -16.16
N PHE A 35 2.77 1.85 -15.00
CA PHE A 35 2.89 0.47 -14.52
C PHE A 35 1.50 -0.19 -14.36
N VAL A 36 0.55 0.49 -13.72
CA VAL A 36 -0.84 0.01 -13.58
C VAL A 36 -1.49 -0.21 -14.95
N ASN A 37 -1.30 0.73 -15.88
CA ASN A 37 -1.86 0.58 -17.22
C ASN A 37 -1.33 -0.65 -17.96
N VAL A 38 -0.03 -0.92 -17.85
CA VAL A 38 0.61 -2.06 -18.55
C VAL A 38 0.29 -3.38 -17.85
N GLN A 39 0.43 -3.44 -16.53
CA GLN A 39 0.37 -4.71 -15.78
C GLN A 39 -1.03 -5.10 -15.30
N VAL A 40 -1.96 -4.15 -15.23
CA VAL A 40 -3.33 -4.44 -14.78
C VAL A 40 -4.33 -4.22 -15.90
N ILE A 41 -4.36 -3.01 -16.46
CA ILE A 41 -5.39 -2.64 -17.42
C ILE A 41 -5.21 -3.39 -18.75
N GLY A 42 -3.96 -3.58 -19.19
CA GLY A 42 -3.64 -4.34 -20.41
C GLY A 42 -4.20 -5.77 -20.40
N PRO A 43 -3.84 -6.61 -19.41
CA PRO A 43 -4.40 -7.95 -19.26
C PRO A 43 -5.92 -8.00 -19.11
N LEU A 44 -6.50 -7.07 -18.33
CA LEU A 44 -7.97 -6.98 -18.20
C LEU A 44 -8.65 -6.65 -19.54
N ARG A 45 -8.07 -5.74 -20.34
CA ARG A 45 -8.57 -5.46 -21.69
C ARG A 45 -8.50 -6.67 -22.62
N GLN A 46 -7.43 -7.45 -22.54
CA GLN A 46 -7.33 -8.70 -23.29
C GLN A 46 -8.40 -9.70 -22.88
N CYS A 47 -8.66 -9.85 -21.57
CA CYS A 47 -9.76 -10.67 -21.04
C CYS A 47 -11.11 -10.25 -21.65
N LYS A 48 -11.40 -8.94 -21.65
CA LYS A 48 -12.61 -8.39 -22.28
C LYS A 48 -12.70 -8.75 -23.77
N MET A 49 -11.61 -8.63 -24.52
CA MET A 49 -11.61 -8.94 -25.96
C MET A 49 -11.88 -10.43 -26.22
N LEU A 50 -11.39 -11.32 -25.36
CA LEU A 50 -11.57 -12.76 -25.49
C LEU A 50 -12.98 -13.20 -25.10
N MET A 51 -13.50 -12.67 -23.99
CA MET A 51 -14.81 -13.05 -23.45
C MET A 51 -15.97 -12.32 -24.12
N GLY A 52 -15.72 -11.16 -24.72
CA GLY A 52 -16.78 -10.32 -25.32
C GLY A 52 -17.66 -9.59 -24.30
N GLU A 53 -17.38 -9.73 -23.00
CA GLU A 53 -18.18 -9.18 -21.91
C GLU A 53 -17.49 -7.99 -21.23
N MET A 54 -18.30 -7.10 -20.63
CA MET A 54 -17.77 -5.92 -19.94
C MET A 54 -17.27 -6.28 -18.55
N LEU A 55 -16.10 -5.78 -18.19
CA LEU A 55 -15.52 -5.90 -16.87
C LEU A 55 -16.16 -4.93 -15.87
N SER A 56 -16.00 -5.20 -14.58
CA SER A 56 -16.33 -4.24 -13.52
C SER A 56 -15.17 -3.26 -13.30
N ILE A 57 -15.46 -1.95 -13.32
CA ILE A 57 -14.42 -0.91 -13.19
C ILE A 57 -13.59 -1.07 -11.91
N PRO A 58 -14.16 -1.36 -10.70
CA PRO A 58 -13.39 -1.53 -9.48
C PRO A 58 -12.46 -2.76 -9.46
N GLU A 59 -12.66 -3.76 -10.35
CA GLU A 59 -11.79 -4.95 -10.44
C GLU A 59 -10.32 -4.57 -10.68
N ALA A 60 -10.08 -3.49 -11.41
CA ALA A 60 -8.72 -3.02 -11.68
C ALA A 60 -7.97 -2.60 -10.41
N PHE A 61 -8.65 -1.96 -9.45
CA PHE A 61 -8.01 -1.61 -8.18
C PHE A 61 -7.83 -2.84 -7.28
N VAL A 62 -8.79 -3.73 -7.24
CA VAL A 62 -8.69 -5.00 -6.49
C VAL A 62 -7.51 -5.83 -6.99
N ALA A 63 -7.30 -5.89 -8.32
CA ALA A 63 -6.17 -6.56 -8.93
C ALA A 63 -4.80 -6.01 -8.46
N LEU A 64 -4.71 -4.73 -8.08
CA LEU A 64 -3.47 -4.15 -7.53
C LEU A 64 -3.01 -4.82 -6.23
N GLY A 65 -3.93 -5.28 -5.41
CA GLY A 65 -3.66 -5.93 -4.12
C GLY A 65 -3.47 -7.44 -4.21
N ASN A 66 -3.59 -8.04 -5.40
CA ASN A 66 -3.66 -9.49 -5.52
C ASN A 66 -2.54 -10.14 -6.33
N SER A 67 -1.73 -9.39 -7.06
CA SER A 67 -0.60 -9.92 -7.82
C SER A 67 0.73 -9.72 -7.08
N GLY A 68 1.53 -10.78 -6.97
CA GLY A 68 2.85 -10.74 -6.33
C GLY A 68 3.81 -9.73 -6.99
N VAL A 69 3.79 -9.62 -8.33
CA VAL A 69 4.61 -8.64 -9.07
C VAL A 69 4.18 -7.21 -8.75
N ILE A 70 2.88 -6.95 -8.70
CA ILE A 70 2.36 -5.61 -8.41
C ILE A 70 2.69 -5.22 -6.97
N LEU A 71 2.51 -6.15 -6.02
CA LEU A 71 2.81 -5.93 -4.61
C LEU A 71 4.31 -5.84 -4.31
N LEU A 72 5.17 -6.30 -5.20
CA LEU A 72 6.60 -5.98 -5.14
C LEU A 72 6.86 -4.54 -5.58
N ILE A 73 6.35 -4.15 -6.75
CA ILE A 73 6.74 -2.90 -7.41
C ILE A 73 6.06 -1.68 -6.80
N ILE A 74 4.76 -1.73 -6.52
CA ILE A 74 4.02 -0.58 -5.95
C ILE A 74 4.57 -0.14 -4.58
N PRO A 75 4.83 -1.02 -3.60
CA PRO A 75 5.47 -0.62 -2.35
C PRO A 75 6.91 -0.12 -2.52
N ILE A 76 7.69 -0.65 -3.48
CA ILE A 76 9.02 -0.12 -3.79
C ILE A 76 8.91 1.30 -4.34
N LEU A 77 8.01 1.56 -5.28
CA LEU A 77 7.78 2.90 -5.82
C LEU A 77 7.30 3.85 -4.72
N PHE A 78 6.43 3.40 -3.80
CA PHE A 78 6.02 4.17 -2.64
C PHE A 78 7.21 4.46 -1.70
N LEU A 79 8.06 3.47 -1.45
CA LEU A 79 9.28 3.65 -0.66
C LEU A 79 10.21 4.70 -1.27
N VAL A 80 10.41 4.69 -2.61
CA VAL A 80 11.21 5.68 -3.31
C VAL A 80 10.56 7.07 -3.25
N LEU A 81 9.23 7.15 -3.37
CA LEU A 81 8.48 8.39 -3.24
C LEU A 81 8.63 9.00 -1.82
N MET A 82 8.72 8.15 -0.79
CA MET A 82 8.87 8.53 0.62
C MET A 82 10.33 8.53 1.10
N ALA A 83 11.32 8.27 0.24
CA ALA A 83 12.72 8.08 0.67
C ALA A 83 13.36 9.30 1.36
N ASP A 84 12.85 10.53 1.13
CA ASP A 84 13.29 11.74 1.85
C ASP A 84 12.51 12.01 3.13
N PHE A 85 11.54 11.18 3.45
CA PHE A 85 10.75 11.34 4.66
C PHE A 85 11.49 10.92 5.93
N PRO A 86 11.39 11.69 7.02
CA PRO A 86 10.93 13.08 7.09
C PRO A 86 11.90 14.03 6.39
N GLN A 87 11.36 15.06 5.72
CA GLN A 87 12.19 16.00 4.96
C GLN A 87 13.05 16.84 5.92
N ARG A 88 14.34 17.02 5.57
CA ARG A 88 15.29 17.84 6.35
C ARG A 88 15.45 19.21 5.69
N THR A 89 14.47 20.06 5.86
CA THR A 89 14.51 21.43 5.34
C THR A 89 14.78 22.45 6.44
N GLY A 90 15.13 23.67 6.07
CA GLY A 90 15.29 24.77 7.04
C GLY A 90 13.97 25.05 7.81
N ILE A 91 12.82 24.75 7.20
CA ILE A 91 11.50 24.88 7.81
C ILE A 91 11.33 23.87 8.97
N ASP A 92 11.83 22.64 8.82
CA ASP A 92 11.77 21.63 9.89
C ASP A 92 12.57 22.03 11.12
N ARG A 93 13.76 22.61 10.91
CA ARG A 93 14.56 23.16 12.01
C ARG A 93 13.80 24.25 12.76
N PHE A 94 13.08 25.09 12.03
CA PHE A 94 12.28 26.16 12.61
C PHE A 94 11.11 25.61 13.44
N TYR A 95 10.41 24.58 12.96
CA TYR A 95 9.36 23.91 13.73
C TYR A 95 9.90 23.23 14.98
N GLN A 96 11.07 22.56 14.88
CA GLN A 96 11.69 21.91 16.03
C GLN A 96 12.13 22.89 17.13
N MET A 97 12.45 24.15 16.78
CA MET A 97 12.76 25.20 17.75
C MET A 97 11.51 25.75 18.46
N ARG A 98 10.34 25.70 17.81
CA ARG A 98 9.10 26.31 18.31
C ARG A 98 8.09 25.29 18.88
N CYS A 99 8.21 24.03 18.54
CA CYS A 99 7.33 22.96 18.97
C CYS A 99 8.07 21.89 19.75
N THR A 100 7.35 21.18 20.63
CA THR A 100 7.92 20.01 21.29
C THR A 100 8.29 18.92 20.27
N LYS A 101 9.34 18.16 20.52
CA LYS A 101 9.73 17.01 19.68
C LYS A 101 8.56 16.01 19.51
N ARG A 102 7.74 15.83 20.54
CA ARG A 102 6.53 14.98 20.49
C ARG A 102 5.50 15.52 19.52
N THR A 103 5.25 16.84 19.53
CA THR A 103 4.33 17.49 18.57
C THR A 103 4.82 17.32 17.13
N TRP A 104 6.14 17.46 16.90
CA TRP A 104 6.74 17.25 15.59
C TRP A 104 6.58 15.82 15.12
N ILE A 105 6.93 14.80 15.93
CA ILE A 105 6.78 13.36 15.57
C ILE A 105 5.33 13.05 15.24
N PHE A 106 4.37 13.55 16.02
CA PHE A 106 2.96 13.34 15.75
C PHE A 106 2.53 14.00 14.42
N GLY A 107 3.04 15.19 14.11
CA GLY A 107 2.82 15.87 12.84
C GLY A 107 3.35 15.03 11.65
N GLN A 108 4.55 14.45 11.80
CA GLN A 108 5.13 13.55 10.81
C GLN A 108 4.29 12.26 10.63
N ALA A 109 3.77 11.71 11.72
CA ALA A 109 2.88 10.53 11.65
C ALA A 109 1.56 10.83 10.92
N VAL A 110 0.97 12.01 11.17
CA VAL A 110 -0.24 12.47 10.44
C VAL A 110 0.07 12.70 8.96
N PHE A 111 1.21 13.30 8.64
CA PHE A 111 1.65 13.43 7.25
C PHE A 111 1.80 12.08 6.57
N ALA A 112 2.45 11.10 7.21
CA ALA A 112 2.65 9.76 6.67
C ALA A 112 1.31 9.08 6.35
N ALA A 113 0.32 9.18 7.24
CA ALA A 113 -1.02 8.65 7.01
C ALA A 113 -1.72 9.36 5.84
N ALA A 114 -1.62 10.69 5.76
CA ALA A 114 -2.20 11.48 4.68
C ALA A 114 -1.55 11.18 3.32
N ALA A 115 -0.22 11.03 3.27
CA ALA A 115 0.51 10.68 2.05
C ALA A 115 0.17 9.27 1.57
N SER A 116 0.10 8.29 2.47
CA SER A 116 -0.32 6.92 2.17
C SER A 116 -1.75 6.87 1.60
N CYS A 117 -2.67 7.57 2.24
CA CYS A 117 -4.06 7.68 1.78
C CYS A 117 -4.14 8.35 0.40
N PHE A 118 -3.39 9.43 0.18
CA PHE A 118 -3.36 10.15 -1.10
C PHE A 118 -2.87 9.25 -2.25
N VAL A 119 -1.77 8.49 -2.04
CA VAL A 119 -1.23 7.59 -3.06
C VAL A 119 -2.24 6.48 -3.39
N LEU A 120 -2.90 5.89 -2.39
CA LEU A 120 -3.90 4.85 -2.64
C LEU A 120 -5.15 5.39 -3.32
N LEU A 121 -5.63 6.58 -2.94
CA LEU A 121 -6.73 7.25 -3.63
C LEU A 121 -6.35 7.59 -5.08
N PHE A 122 -5.11 8.03 -5.31
CA PHE A 122 -4.60 8.26 -6.66
C PHE A 122 -4.62 6.96 -7.48
N LEU A 123 -4.14 5.84 -6.94
CA LEU A 123 -4.16 4.53 -7.60
C LEU A 123 -5.60 4.05 -7.86
N LEU A 124 -6.50 4.20 -6.89
CA LEU A 124 -7.91 3.83 -7.03
C LEU A 124 -8.59 4.65 -8.14
N VAL A 125 -8.48 5.97 -8.09
CA VAL A 125 -9.10 6.84 -9.08
C VAL A 125 -8.50 6.61 -10.46
N SER A 126 -7.17 6.51 -10.56
CA SER A 126 -6.49 6.30 -11.84
C SER A 126 -6.83 4.95 -12.47
N SER A 127 -6.87 3.86 -11.69
CA SER A 127 -7.28 2.55 -12.19
C SER A 127 -8.73 2.55 -12.70
N CYS A 128 -9.65 3.20 -11.97
CA CYS A 128 -11.03 3.36 -12.41
C CYS A 128 -11.13 4.19 -13.71
N VAL A 129 -10.40 5.30 -13.79
CA VAL A 129 -10.39 6.16 -14.99
C VAL A 129 -9.86 5.41 -16.21
N LEU A 130 -8.78 4.64 -16.05
CA LEU A 130 -8.19 3.84 -17.14
C LEU A 130 -9.13 2.71 -17.62
N MET A 131 -10.07 2.27 -16.79
CA MET A 131 -11.08 1.28 -17.15
C MET A 131 -12.31 1.89 -17.86
N ILE A 132 -12.47 3.20 -17.91
CA ILE A 132 -13.56 3.85 -18.63
C ILE A 132 -13.50 3.44 -20.11
N GLY A 133 -14.65 3.04 -20.68
CA GLY A 133 -14.76 2.52 -22.04
C GLY A 133 -14.48 1.01 -22.20
N THR A 134 -13.85 0.36 -21.20
CA THR A 134 -13.65 -1.08 -21.20
C THR A 134 -14.52 -1.80 -20.19
N GLY A 135 -14.94 -1.10 -19.13
CA GLY A 135 -15.74 -1.65 -18.05
C GLY A 135 -17.06 -0.94 -17.83
N ARG A 136 -17.93 -1.57 -17.06
CA ARG A 136 -19.17 -1.04 -16.53
C ARG A 136 -19.01 -0.83 -15.02
N TRP A 137 -19.65 0.19 -14.47
CA TRP A 137 -19.69 0.39 -13.03
C TRP A 137 -20.60 -0.68 -12.38
N SER A 138 -19.99 -1.62 -11.69
CA SER A 138 -20.66 -2.68 -10.94
C SER A 138 -19.87 -2.95 -9.68
N LEU A 139 -20.57 -3.37 -8.61
CA LEU A 139 -19.97 -3.82 -7.35
C LEU A 139 -19.95 -5.36 -7.22
N SER A 140 -20.22 -6.06 -8.34
CA SER A 140 -20.05 -7.51 -8.47
C SER A 140 -18.86 -7.81 -9.39
N PHE A 141 -18.22 -8.95 -9.19
CA PHE A 141 -17.24 -9.45 -10.16
C PHE A 141 -17.93 -9.69 -11.50
N SER A 142 -17.20 -9.41 -12.58
CA SER A 142 -17.73 -9.59 -13.94
C SER A 142 -17.71 -11.06 -14.34
N ASP A 143 -18.68 -11.45 -15.17
CA ASP A 143 -18.72 -12.80 -15.74
C ASP A 143 -17.48 -13.10 -16.59
N ALA A 144 -16.90 -12.06 -17.20
CA ALA A 144 -15.66 -12.16 -17.91
C ALA A 144 -14.50 -12.70 -17.06
N VAL A 145 -14.42 -12.34 -15.78
CA VAL A 145 -13.38 -12.80 -14.85
C VAL A 145 -13.76 -14.14 -14.22
N THR A 146 -14.99 -14.28 -13.76
CA THR A 146 -15.43 -15.48 -13.02
C THR A 146 -15.51 -16.73 -13.88
N HIS A 147 -15.86 -16.59 -15.17
CA HIS A 147 -15.99 -17.70 -16.11
C HIS A 147 -14.79 -17.88 -17.05
N PHE A 148 -13.76 -17.03 -16.96
CA PHE A 148 -12.62 -17.08 -17.86
C PHE A 148 -11.96 -18.46 -17.93
N THR A 149 -11.67 -19.05 -16.78
CA THR A 149 -11.01 -20.37 -16.69
C THR A 149 -11.89 -21.51 -17.14
N SER A 150 -13.22 -21.39 -17.06
CA SER A 150 -14.14 -22.40 -17.55
C SER A 150 -14.32 -22.35 -19.07
N VAL A 151 -14.27 -21.16 -19.67
CA VAL A 151 -14.35 -20.97 -21.14
C VAL A 151 -13.04 -21.25 -21.82
N TYR A 152 -11.92 -20.90 -21.19
CA TYR A 152 -10.56 -21.08 -21.72
C TYR A 152 -9.68 -21.91 -20.76
N PRO A 153 -9.91 -23.23 -20.62
CA PRO A 153 -9.15 -24.07 -19.70
C PRO A 153 -7.65 -24.15 -20.06
N ASP A 154 -7.30 -23.99 -21.34
CA ASP A 154 -5.90 -23.97 -21.80
C ASP A 154 -5.14 -22.70 -21.40
N ARG A 155 -5.85 -21.67 -20.90
CA ARG A 155 -5.31 -20.35 -20.51
C ARG A 155 -5.37 -20.06 -19.01
N THR A 156 -5.43 -21.10 -18.19
CA THR A 156 -5.41 -20.97 -16.72
C THR A 156 -4.11 -20.35 -16.20
N GLY A 157 -3.01 -20.42 -16.97
CA GLY A 157 -1.74 -19.77 -16.68
C GLY A 157 -1.66 -18.29 -17.07
N ASP A 158 -2.67 -17.75 -17.73
CA ASP A 158 -2.66 -16.34 -18.16
C ASP A 158 -2.60 -15.41 -16.96
N TYR A 159 -1.89 -14.30 -17.14
CA TYR A 159 -1.65 -13.34 -16.06
C TYR A 159 -2.95 -12.73 -15.47
N VAL A 160 -4.01 -12.67 -16.26
CA VAL A 160 -5.33 -12.22 -15.80
C VAL A 160 -5.88 -13.08 -14.66
N VAL A 161 -5.66 -14.40 -14.71
CA VAL A 161 -6.10 -15.34 -13.66
C VAL A 161 -5.30 -15.12 -12.37
N GLN A 162 -4.04 -14.69 -12.48
CA GLN A 162 -3.22 -14.34 -11.31
C GLN A 162 -3.63 -13.01 -10.70
N LEU A 163 -4.17 -12.06 -11.49
CA LEU A 163 -4.65 -10.78 -11.01
C LEU A 163 -5.91 -10.90 -10.15
N LEU A 164 -6.82 -11.78 -10.56
CA LEU A 164 -8.10 -12.01 -9.89
C LEU A 164 -8.34 -13.52 -9.77
N PRO A 165 -7.66 -14.18 -8.82
CA PRO A 165 -7.72 -15.63 -8.66
C PRO A 165 -9.10 -16.10 -8.16
N GLY A 166 -9.44 -17.36 -8.48
CA GLY A 166 -10.74 -17.96 -8.19
C GLY A 166 -11.15 -17.91 -6.72
N ASN A 167 -10.20 -18.17 -5.83
CA ASN A 167 -10.45 -18.11 -4.38
C ASN A 167 -10.78 -16.70 -3.85
N LEU A 168 -10.52 -15.64 -4.61
CA LEU A 168 -10.94 -14.29 -4.26
C LEU A 168 -12.45 -14.10 -4.51
N TYR A 169 -12.90 -14.32 -5.75
CA TYR A 169 -14.31 -14.04 -6.11
C TYR A 169 -15.29 -15.13 -5.65
N GLN A 170 -14.81 -16.30 -5.25
CA GLN A 170 -15.62 -17.33 -4.62
C GLN A 170 -15.89 -17.04 -3.13
N GLN A 171 -14.96 -16.35 -2.45
CA GLN A 171 -14.99 -16.16 -1.00
C GLN A 171 -15.48 -14.79 -0.55
N MET A 172 -15.42 -13.78 -1.41
CA MET A 172 -15.84 -12.42 -1.07
C MET A 172 -16.47 -11.70 -2.25
N THR A 173 -17.34 -10.74 -1.94
CA THR A 173 -17.89 -9.82 -2.95
C THR A 173 -16.82 -8.82 -3.41
N LEU A 174 -17.02 -8.24 -4.61
CA LEU A 174 -16.10 -7.21 -5.12
C LEU A 174 -15.99 -6.00 -4.18
N GLU A 175 -17.10 -5.61 -3.55
CA GLU A 175 -17.12 -4.53 -2.56
C GLU A 175 -16.24 -4.85 -1.34
N GLN A 176 -16.37 -6.06 -0.78
CA GLN A 176 -15.53 -6.52 0.32
C GLN A 176 -14.05 -6.57 -0.08
N ALA A 177 -13.76 -7.12 -1.26
CA ALA A 177 -12.40 -7.18 -1.79
C ALA A 177 -11.80 -5.78 -1.96
N LEU A 178 -12.58 -4.81 -2.46
CA LEU A 178 -12.18 -3.41 -2.61
C LEU A 178 -11.80 -2.77 -1.26
N ILE A 179 -12.67 -2.92 -0.26
CA ILE A 179 -12.46 -2.37 1.08
C ILE A 179 -11.23 -2.99 1.74
N HIS A 180 -11.12 -4.33 1.71
CA HIS A 180 -9.97 -5.03 2.29
C HIS A 180 -8.66 -4.64 1.61
N THR A 181 -8.62 -4.62 0.27
CA THR A 181 -7.44 -4.21 -0.50
C THR A 181 -7.02 -2.78 -0.12
N PHE A 182 -7.96 -1.83 -0.09
CA PHE A 182 -7.65 -0.45 0.26
C PHE A 182 -7.13 -0.32 1.70
N CYS A 183 -7.83 -0.89 2.67
CA CYS A 183 -7.48 -0.75 4.09
C CYS A 183 -6.16 -1.46 4.44
N LEU A 184 -5.92 -2.66 3.93
CA LEU A 184 -4.70 -3.42 4.19
C LEU A 184 -3.47 -2.76 3.54
N LEU A 185 -3.61 -2.28 2.29
CA LEU A 185 -2.54 -1.52 1.63
C LEU A 185 -2.27 -0.18 2.35
N LEU A 186 -3.31 0.49 2.85
CA LEU A 186 -3.16 1.72 3.64
C LEU A 186 -2.30 1.46 4.89
N LEU A 187 -2.63 0.43 5.66
CA LEU A 187 -1.87 0.06 6.84
C LEU A 187 -0.43 -0.33 6.50
N TYR A 188 -0.22 -1.00 5.38
CA TYR A 188 1.11 -1.38 4.92
C TYR A 188 1.95 -0.16 4.51
N PHE A 189 1.39 0.79 3.78
CA PHE A 189 2.08 2.04 3.41
C PHE A 189 2.38 2.91 4.63
N MET A 190 1.45 2.96 5.59
CA MET A 190 1.71 3.59 6.88
C MET A 190 2.85 2.91 7.63
N LEU A 191 2.90 1.58 7.64
CA LEU A 191 3.98 0.80 8.24
C LEU A 191 5.33 1.14 7.61
N ILE A 192 5.44 1.14 6.28
CA ILE A 192 6.65 1.54 5.54
C ILE A 192 7.10 2.95 5.98
N SER A 193 6.16 3.89 6.04
CA SER A 193 6.45 5.27 6.44
C SER A 193 6.89 5.36 7.91
N TYR A 194 6.31 4.58 8.81
CA TYR A 194 6.69 4.60 10.23
C TYR A 194 8.04 3.94 10.50
N VAL A 195 8.44 2.95 9.70
CA VAL A 195 9.82 2.43 9.72
C VAL A 195 10.82 3.51 9.29
N LEU A 196 10.49 4.29 8.25
CA LEU A 196 11.32 5.43 7.83
C LEU A 196 11.40 6.49 8.93
N LEU A 197 10.28 6.85 9.56
CA LEU A 197 10.24 7.81 10.65
C LEU A 197 11.07 7.34 11.84
N PHE A 198 10.90 6.09 12.26
CA PHE A 198 11.66 5.52 13.38
C PHE A 198 13.18 5.51 13.11
N SER A 199 13.58 5.13 11.91
CA SER A 199 14.98 5.11 11.52
C SER A 199 15.57 6.54 11.47
N ALA A 200 14.81 7.53 11.01
CA ALA A 200 15.20 8.92 11.00
C ALA A 200 15.35 9.50 12.42
N VAL A 201 14.37 9.21 13.32
CA VAL A 201 14.43 9.60 14.74
C VAL A 201 15.60 8.92 15.47
N SER A 202 15.97 7.71 15.05
CA SER A 202 17.13 6.98 15.56
C SER A 202 18.48 7.42 14.94
N ASN A 203 18.48 8.45 14.07
CA ASN A 203 19.64 8.94 13.33
C ASN A 203 20.30 7.93 12.36
N HIS A 204 19.57 6.91 11.95
CA HIS A 204 20.00 5.85 11.02
C HIS A 204 19.10 5.77 9.78
N ARG A 205 18.90 6.90 9.09
CA ARG A 205 17.93 7.04 7.99
C ARG A 205 18.05 5.97 6.90
N TYR A 206 19.27 5.66 6.46
CA TYR A 206 19.50 4.67 5.40
C TYR A 206 19.10 3.25 5.84
N VAL A 207 19.20 2.94 7.12
CA VAL A 207 18.78 1.64 7.66
C VAL A 207 17.28 1.43 7.47
N GLY A 208 16.45 2.47 7.61
CA GLY A 208 15.01 2.38 7.37
C GLY A 208 14.66 2.08 5.91
N ILE A 209 15.38 2.68 4.96
CA ILE A 209 15.19 2.41 3.53
C ILE A 209 15.59 0.98 3.20
N LEU A 210 16.77 0.54 3.68
CA LEU A 210 17.26 -0.83 3.46
C LEU A 210 16.35 -1.88 4.12
N ALA A 211 15.90 -1.63 5.36
CA ALA A 211 15.01 -2.54 6.07
C ALA A 211 13.65 -2.71 5.35
N ASN A 212 13.05 -1.60 4.89
CA ASN A 212 11.83 -1.66 4.09
C ASN A 212 12.06 -2.39 2.77
N GLY A 213 13.13 -2.04 2.03
CA GLY A 213 13.45 -2.70 0.76
C GLY A 213 13.64 -4.19 0.92
N PHE A 214 14.40 -4.62 1.93
CA PHE A 214 14.59 -6.02 2.26
C PHE A 214 13.28 -6.72 2.64
N ALA A 215 12.46 -6.10 3.50
CA ALA A 215 11.17 -6.65 3.91
C ALA A 215 10.19 -6.80 2.73
N ILE A 216 10.17 -5.84 1.80
CA ILE A 216 9.34 -5.90 0.59
C ILE A 216 9.80 -7.06 -0.32
N ILE A 217 11.10 -7.14 -0.62
CA ILE A 217 11.64 -8.18 -1.52
C ILE A 217 11.45 -9.57 -0.89
N LEU A 218 11.80 -9.73 0.37
CA LEU A 218 11.65 -11.00 1.08
C LEU A 218 10.17 -11.39 1.18
N GLY A 219 9.29 -10.40 1.42
CA GLY A 219 7.84 -10.60 1.44
C GLY A 219 7.33 -11.12 0.10
N ALA A 220 7.75 -10.52 -1.02
CA ALA A 220 7.35 -10.96 -2.35
C ALA A 220 7.81 -12.40 -2.64
N VAL A 221 9.07 -12.71 -2.35
CA VAL A 221 9.62 -14.06 -2.58
C VAL A 221 8.89 -15.11 -1.75
N THR A 222 8.64 -14.84 -0.46
CA THR A 222 7.96 -15.81 0.43
C THR A 222 6.49 -16.01 0.08
N CYS A 223 5.81 -14.97 -0.42
CA CYS A 223 4.44 -15.06 -0.92
C CYS A 223 4.37 -15.84 -2.23
N GLU A 224 5.32 -15.61 -3.16
CA GLU A 224 5.35 -16.33 -4.44
C GLU A 224 5.58 -17.84 -4.25
N VAL A 225 6.49 -18.22 -3.34
CA VAL A 225 6.77 -19.62 -3.01
C VAL A 225 5.70 -20.21 -2.05
N ARG A 226 4.75 -19.41 -1.56
CA ARG A 226 3.70 -19.81 -0.60
C ARG A 226 4.27 -20.49 0.67
N MET A 227 5.36 -19.94 1.21
CA MET A 227 5.99 -20.48 2.42
C MET A 227 5.12 -20.21 3.65
N LYS A 228 5.04 -21.15 4.60
CA LYS A 228 4.31 -20.93 5.88
C LYS A 228 4.82 -19.70 6.65
N GLN A 229 6.10 -19.37 6.53
CA GLN A 229 6.75 -18.22 7.15
C GLN A 229 6.35 -16.87 6.53
N MET A 230 5.64 -16.85 5.39
CA MET A 230 5.19 -15.59 4.76
C MET A 230 4.38 -14.70 5.71
N TRP A 231 3.61 -15.31 6.66
CA TRP A 231 2.82 -14.58 7.66
C TRP A 231 3.63 -13.83 8.72
N ILE A 232 4.95 -14.02 8.77
CA ILE A 232 5.85 -13.19 9.60
C ILE A 232 6.09 -11.83 8.92
N LEU A 233 5.94 -11.75 7.60
CA LEU A 233 6.23 -10.56 6.81
C LEU A 233 4.95 -9.76 6.51
N PRO A 234 5.03 -8.42 6.55
CA PRO A 234 3.84 -7.57 6.39
C PRO A 234 3.11 -7.76 5.07
N MET A 235 3.83 -8.15 4.01
CA MET A 235 3.28 -8.24 2.65
C MET A 235 2.20 -9.31 2.52
N ALA A 236 2.37 -10.49 3.11
CA ALA A 236 1.36 -11.55 3.05
C ALA A 236 0.01 -11.11 3.61
N HIS A 237 0.02 -10.25 4.62
CA HIS A 237 -1.17 -9.70 5.23
C HIS A 237 -1.94 -8.71 4.33
N THR A 238 -1.31 -8.23 3.25
CA THR A 238 -1.95 -7.27 2.33
C THR A 238 -2.68 -7.94 1.18
N ILE A 239 -2.55 -9.25 1.01
CA ILE A 239 -3.11 -10.01 -0.11
C ILE A 239 -4.40 -10.71 0.33
N PRO A 240 -5.62 -10.20 -0.04
CA PRO A 240 -6.88 -10.75 0.43
C PRO A 240 -7.07 -12.23 0.11
N TRP A 241 -6.76 -12.66 -1.11
CA TRP A 241 -7.02 -14.05 -1.51
C TRP A 241 -6.13 -15.08 -0.81
N MET A 242 -4.93 -14.71 -0.37
CA MET A 242 -4.03 -15.63 0.36
C MET A 242 -4.58 -16.08 1.73
N HIS A 243 -5.55 -15.34 2.26
CA HIS A 243 -6.22 -15.67 3.51
C HIS A 243 -7.10 -16.92 3.40
N TYR A 244 -7.45 -17.33 2.18
CA TYR A 244 -8.33 -18.44 1.88
C TYR A 244 -7.57 -19.58 1.19
N ASP A 245 -7.95 -20.81 1.51
CA ASP A 245 -7.44 -21.99 0.81
C ASP A 245 -8.23 -22.20 -0.50
N GLU A 246 -7.53 -22.56 -1.57
CA GLU A 246 -8.14 -22.77 -2.90
C GLU A 246 -9.08 -24.00 -2.94
N TYR A 247 -8.82 -24.99 -2.09
CA TYR A 247 -9.49 -26.31 -2.20
C TYR A 247 -10.51 -26.62 -1.11
N LEU A 248 -10.45 -25.94 0.04
CA LEU A 248 -11.16 -26.39 1.24
C LEU A 248 -12.09 -25.35 1.87
N ASP A 249 -12.33 -24.21 1.25
CA ASP A 249 -13.12 -23.09 1.82
C ASP A 249 -12.70 -22.69 3.25
N ARG A 250 -11.45 -22.97 3.61
CA ARG A 250 -10.90 -22.68 4.93
C ARG A 250 -10.06 -21.40 4.89
N MET A 251 -10.13 -20.66 5.98
CA MET A 251 -9.22 -19.53 6.18
C MET A 251 -7.85 -20.04 6.65
N ASN A 252 -6.81 -19.76 5.88
CA ASN A 252 -5.41 -19.99 6.28
C ASN A 252 -5.00 -19.03 7.39
N PHE A 253 -5.46 -17.79 7.31
CA PHE A 253 -5.22 -16.75 8.30
C PHE A 253 -6.44 -15.81 8.36
N PRO A 254 -6.96 -15.49 9.56
CA PRO A 254 -8.16 -14.66 9.67
C PRO A 254 -7.87 -13.21 9.22
N MET A 255 -8.75 -12.63 8.44
CA MET A 255 -8.60 -11.28 7.91
C MET A 255 -8.40 -10.22 9.02
N TRP A 256 -9.17 -10.32 10.13
CA TRP A 256 -9.02 -9.42 11.28
C TRP A 256 -7.62 -9.51 11.92
N GLY A 257 -6.99 -10.68 11.88
CA GLY A 257 -5.62 -10.88 12.36
C GLY A 257 -4.61 -10.07 11.59
N SER A 258 -4.80 -9.88 10.28
CA SER A 258 -3.94 -9.03 9.43
C SER A 258 -4.09 -7.55 9.76
N TYR A 259 -5.30 -7.09 10.03
CA TYR A 259 -5.51 -5.72 10.54
C TYR A 259 -4.83 -5.49 11.89
N LEU A 260 -4.98 -6.47 12.81
CA LEU A 260 -4.35 -6.40 14.13
C LEU A 260 -2.82 -6.41 14.01
N TYR A 261 -2.26 -7.29 13.16
CA TYR A 261 -0.82 -7.40 12.95
C TYR A 261 -0.22 -6.08 12.41
N LEU A 262 -0.75 -5.58 11.29
CA LEU A 262 -0.26 -4.34 10.67
C LEU A 262 -0.48 -3.11 11.59
N GLY A 263 -1.64 -3.05 12.25
CA GLY A 263 -1.97 -1.98 13.18
C GLY A 263 -1.10 -1.98 14.43
N ALA A 264 -0.89 -3.16 15.04
CA ALA A 264 -0.07 -3.29 16.24
C ALA A 264 1.41 -2.92 15.99
N ILE A 265 1.99 -3.40 14.89
CA ILE A 265 3.38 -3.04 14.53
C ILE A 265 3.49 -1.54 14.24
N SER A 266 2.54 -0.97 13.53
CA SER A 266 2.50 0.47 13.24
C SER A 266 2.40 1.30 14.53
N ALA A 267 1.52 0.90 15.46
CA ALA A 267 1.37 1.54 16.76
C ALA A 267 2.65 1.40 17.62
N LEU A 268 3.25 0.21 17.63
CA LEU A 268 4.52 -0.03 18.34
C LEU A 268 5.63 0.88 17.83
N LEU A 269 5.79 1.01 16.52
CA LEU A 269 6.80 1.90 15.91
C LEU A 269 6.56 3.36 16.31
N LEU A 270 5.32 3.81 16.33
CA LEU A 270 4.99 5.16 16.79
C LEU A 270 5.34 5.36 18.26
N VAL A 271 5.01 4.41 19.13
CA VAL A 271 5.39 4.47 20.56
C VAL A 271 6.92 4.54 20.71
N LEU A 272 7.66 3.74 19.94
CA LEU A 272 9.12 3.76 19.93
C LEU A 272 9.67 5.11 19.42
N CYS A 273 9.04 5.73 18.42
CA CYS A 273 9.39 7.10 17.97
C CYS A 273 9.22 8.11 19.11
N PHE A 274 8.10 8.05 19.84
CA PHE A 274 7.88 8.93 20.99
C PHE A 274 8.84 8.69 22.15
N ALA A 275 9.18 7.44 22.44
CA ALA A 275 10.17 7.09 23.47
C ALA A 275 11.57 7.64 23.11
N ARG A 276 11.95 7.58 21.84
CA ARG A 276 13.23 8.10 21.35
C ARG A 276 13.26 9.61 21.06
N ALA A 277 12.15 10.30 21.15
CA ALA A 277 12.04 11.75 20.88
C ALA A 277 13.08 12.58 21.65
N GLY A 278 13.39 12.21 22.90
CA GLY A 278 14.38 12.90 23.74
C GLY A 278 15.79 12.90 23.16
N HIS A 279 16.18 11.83 22.49
CA HIS A 279 17.54 11.61 21.98
C HIS A 279 17.73 12.10 20.53
N TYR A 280 16.65 12.51 19.87
CA TYR A 280 16.72 13.02 18.51
C TYR A 280 17.46 14.37 18.46
N GLN A 281 18.59 14.40 17.79
CA GLN A 281 19.36 15.61 17.48
C GLN A 281 19.47 15.73 15.96
N VAL A 282 19.18 16.90 15.43
CA VAL A 282 19.46 17.20 14.03
C VAL A 282 20.97 17.33 13.91
N LYS A 283 21.66 16.27 13.48
CA LYS A 283 23.05 16.36 13.06
C LYS A 283 23.11 17.11 11.73
N GLU A 284 24.01 18.04 11.64
CA GLU A 284 24.33 18.79 10.41
C GLU A 284 24.81 17.91 9.29
#